data_fd85bc893d7a8ffe07116f18c9c5dd65
#
_entry.id   fd85bc893d7a8ffe07116f18c9c5dd65
#
_cell.length_a   1.000
_cell.length_b   1.000
_cell.length_c   1.000
_cell.angle_alpha   90.00
_cell.angle_beta   90.00
_cell.angle_gamma   90.00
#
_symmetry.space_group_name_H-M   'P 1'
#
loop_
_entity.id
_entity.type
_entity.pdbx_description
1 polymer ?
#
loop_
_entity_poly.entity_id
_entity_poly.type
_entity_poly.pdbx_seq_one_letter_code
_entity_poly.pdbx_strand_id
1 'polypeptide(L)'
;MKEKVWRRNLIILWFGAFMSEGAISIIVPIMPLFLRTLGNYSGKEVNLLTGLIFSITFLVKAVISPLWGKISDQKGHKPMLLKASGGLAFCCLLIAVAPNILIIFIARAIQGVFSGYINNSESMIASQAPASKSGLALGTLATGDTAGLLLGPIIGGVLATFFGFRGTFLIAALLMATVFILSLVLVKEDFHPVPKKSVLGIVETLRAQKLPQVIIIVFIITMLIQATNNAVNPIISMYLSKILHNPSNLTLISGLVSALPGIATVLSATYLGHLGDRFGQTKLLGWALFIGTITYIPQIFITNIWIFSILRFLTGFSIAALLPSAQAILTQNTDHKSLGRIFSYNQTFQALGNVFGMMLSSIVSAYLGYASMFLFVVILELIGLLLAPFTRTNKHLKVKTSSR
;
A
#
# COMPACT_ATOMS: atom_id res chain seq x y z
N MET A 1 -3.07 14.84 32.63
CA MET A 1 -3.58 13.47 32.36
C MET A 1 -3.72 13.19 30.87
N LYS A 2 -4.30 14.06 30.04
CA LYS A 2 -4.44 13.89 28.57
C LYS A 2 -3.11 13.71 27.83
N GLU A 3 -2.01 14.38 28.22
CA GLU A 3 -0.70 14.26 27.57
C GLU A 3 -0.08 12.87 27.73
N LYS A 4 -0.29 12.19 28.84
CA LYS A 4 0.20 10.81 29.05
C LYS A 4 -0.60 9.78 28.25
N VAL A 5 -1.88 10.05 27.95
CA VAL A 5 -2.77 9.10 27.25
C VAL A 5 -2.41 9.00 25.76
N TRP A 6 -2.32 10.12 25.04
CA TRP A 6 -2.02 10.09 23.61
C TRP A 6 -0.61 9.56 23.33
N ARG A 7 0.38 9.86 24.16
CA ARG A 7 1.76 9.32 23.98
C ARG A 7 1.78 7.80 24.18
N ARG A 8 1.07 7.28 25.18
CA ARG A 8 0.93 5.84 25.37
C ARG A 8 0.22 5.19 24.20
N ASN A 9 -0.90 5.76 23.74
CA ASN A 9 -1.62 5.30 22.59
C ASN A 9 -0.71 5.31 21.35
N LEU A 10 0.07 6.35 21.13
CA LEU A 10 1.01 6.44 20.00
C LEU A 10 1.99 5.27 19.97
N ILE A 11 2.60 4.90 21.11
CA ILE A 11 3.54 3.77 21.18
C ILE A 11 2.86 2.45 20.82
N ILE A 12 1.65 2.21 21.38
CA ILE A 12 0.91 0.97 21.14
C ILE A 12 0.45 0.91 19.67
N LEU A 13 -0.04 2.02 19.13
CA LEU A 13 -0.52 2.12 17.76
C LEU A 13 0.62 2.07 16.76
N TRP A 14 1.80 2.60 17.10
CA TRP A 14 3.03 2.44 16.31
C TRP A 14 3.42 0.96 16.17
N PHE A 15 3.45 0.25 17.30
CA PHE A 15 3.73 -1.20 17.30
C PHE A 15 2.65 -1.96 16.51
N GLY A 16 1.39 -1.60 16.70
CA GLY A 16 0.28 -2.21 15.97
C GLY A 16 0.32 -1.93 14.46
N ALA A 17 0.70 -0.71 14.03
CA ALA A 17 0.90 -0.37 12.63
C ALA A 17 2.04 -1.18 12.01
N PHE A 18 3.19 -1.24 12.72
CA PHE A 18 4.34 -2.05 12.32
C PHE A 18 3.97 -3.52 12.13
N MET A 19 3.27 -4.13 13.10
CA MET A 19 2.86 -5.53 13.03
C MET A 19 1.79 -5.78 11.97
N SER A 20 0.83 -4.86 11.82
CA SER A 20 -0.25 -4.98 10.84
C SER A 20 0.28 -4.95 9.41
N GLU A 21 1.12 -3.96 9.08
CA GLU A 21 1.71 -3.85 7.75
C GLU A 21 2.74 -4.94 7.51
N GLY A 22 3.54 -5.30 8.53
CA GLY A 22 4.44 -6.43 8.49
C GLY A 22 3.72 -7.74 8.19
N ALA A 23 2.62 -8.04 8.87
CA ALA A 23 1.82 -9.26 8.63
C ALA A 23 1.23 -9.30 7.21
N ILE A 24 0.88 -8.14 6.63
CA ILE A 24 0.41 -8.05 5.24
C ILE A 24 1.57 -8.26 4.27
N SER A 25 2.73 -7.66 4.54
CA SER A 25 3.89 -7.68 3.64
C SER A 25 4.66 -9.00 3.65
N ILE A 26 4.63 -9.76 4.76
CA ILE A 26 5.15 -11.14 4.87
C ILE A 26 4.62 -12.02 3.74
N ILE A 27 3.37 -11.83 3.35
CA ILE A 27 2.68 -12.64 2.35
C ILE A 27 3.33 -12.56 0.98
N VAL A 28 3.92 -11.40 0.63
CA VAL A 28 4.42 -11.11 -0.72
C VAL A 28 5.39 -12.17 -1.25
N PRO A 29 6.51 -12.47 -0.58
CA PRO A 29 7.46 -13.47 -1.07
C PRO A 29 7.00 -14.91 -0.85
N ILE A 30 6.05 -15.15 0.06
CA ILE A 30 5.70 -16.50 0.53
C ILE A 30 4.54 -17.09 -0.26
N MET A 31 3.52 -16.31 -0.59
CA MET A 31 2.25 -16.83 -1.12
C MET A 31 2.43 -17.68 -2.39
N PRO A 32 3.17 -17.26 -3.43
CA PRO A 32 3.32 -18.08 -4.63
C PRO A 32 3.97 -19.44 -4.33
N LEU A 33 4.96 -19.45 -3.43
CA LEU A 33 5.67 -20.67 -3.03
C LEU A 33 4.80 -21.58 -2.16
N PHE A 34 4.00 -21.01 -1.27
CA PHE A 34 3.06 -21.76 -0.45
C PHE A 34 1.97 -22.43 -1.30
N LEU A 35 1.43 -21.73 -2.31
CA LEU A 35 0.43 -22.31 -3.22
C LEU A 35 0.96 -23.56 -3.94
N ARG A 36 2.25 -23.59 -4.32
CA ARG A 36 2.88 -24.77 -4.93
C ARG A 36 2.92 -25.98 -4.00
N THR A 37 2.87 -25.80 -2.69
CA THR A 37 2.87 -26.92 -1.72
C THR A 37 1.48 -27.50 -1.47
N LEU A 38 0.42 -26.82 -1.93
CA LEU A 38 -0.97 -27.24 -1.73
C LEU A 38 -1.52 -28.09 -2.87
N GLY A 39 -0.77 -28.29 -3.94
CA GLY A 39 -1.16 -29.10 -5.09
C GLY A 39 -0.16 -29.04 -6.25
N ASN A 40 -0.40 -29.84 -7.27
CA ASN A 40 0.41 -29.90 -8.48
C ASN A 40 0.02 -28.81 -9.46
N TYR A 41 0.31 -27.56 -9.13
CA TYR A 41 0.03 -26.42 -9.98
C TYR A 41 1.22 -26.05 -10.86
N SER A 42 0.99 -25.83 -12.14
CA SER A 42 1.98 -25.28 -13.06
C SER A 42 2.37 -23.85 -12.66
N GLY A 43 3.53 -23.38 -13.08
CA GLY A 43 3.94 -22.00 -12.84
C GLY A 43 2.94 -20.96 -13.33
N LYS A 44 2.24 -21.22 -14.44
CA LYS A 44 1.16 -20.40 -14.99
C LYS A 44 -0.03 -20.30 -14.03
N GLU A 45 -0.49 -21.44 -13.51
CA GLU A 45 -1.62 -21.49 -12.56
C GLU A 45 -1.26 -20.79 -11.26
N VAL A 46 -0.04 -20.98 -10.74
CA VAL A 46 0.43 -20.30 -9.52
C VAL A 46 0.42 -18.78 -9.72
N ASN A 47 0.90 -18.27 -10.85
CA ASN A 47 0.87 -16.83 -11.12
C ASN A 47 -0.56 -16.29 -11.13
N LEU A 48 -1.51 -16.96 -11.82
CA LEU A 48 -2.92 -16.55 -11.88
C LEU A 48 -3.59 -16.58 -10.51
N LEU A 49 -3.43 -17.68 -9.77
CA LEU A 49 -4.00 -17.86 -8.45
C LEU A 49 -3.45 -16.83 -7.45
N THR A 50 -2.15 -16.56 -7.52
CA THR A 50 -1.52 -15.55 -6.66
C THR A 50 -2.08 -14.17 -6.95
N GLY A 51 -2.18 -13.76 -8.21
CA GLY A 51 -2.77 -12.47 -8.58
C GLY A 51 -4.20 -12.33 -8.10
N LEU A 52 -5.02 -13.38 -8.26
CA LEU A 52 -6.40 -13.41 -7.79
C LEU A 52 -6.48 -13.28 -6.26
N ILE A 53 -5.65 -14.03 -5.51
CA ILE A 53 -5.58 -14.02 -4.05
C ILE A 53 -5.15 -12.65 -3.52
N PHE A 54 -4.21 -11.97 -4.16
CA PHE A 54 -3.81 -10.62 -3.76
C PHE A 54 -4.89 -9.59 -4.12
N SER A 55 -5.44 -9.66 -5.33
CA SER A 55 -6.43 -8.70 -5.83
C SER A 55 -7.73 -8.71 -5.04
N ILE A 56 -8.23 -9.89 -4.62
CA ILE A 56 -9.50 -10.00 -3.89
C ILE A 56 -9.49 -9.21 -2.57
N THR A 57 -8.35 -9.17 -1.87
CA THR A 57 -8.23 -8.40 -0.62
C THR A 57 -8.45 -6.92 -0.86
N PHE A 58 -7.80 -6.35 -1.89
CA PHE A 58 -7.94 -4.93 -2.23
C PHE A 58 -9.30 -4.60 -2.81
N LEU A 59 -9.89 -5.51 -3.58
CA LEU A 59 -11.24 -5.34 -4.13
C LEU A 59 -12.27 -5.27 -3.00
N VAL A 60 -12.24 -6.23 -2.08
CA VAL A 60 -13.16 -6.25 -0.92
C VAL A 60 -12.92 -5.02 -0.03
N LYS A 61 -11.65 -4.67 0.22
CA LYS A 61 -11.29 -3.46 0.97
C LYS A 61 -11.88 -2.20 0.33
N ALA A 62 -11.80 -2.06 -1.00
CA ALA A 62 -12.32 -0.90 -1.72
C ALA A 62 -13.84 -0.75 -1.55
N VAL A 63 -14.58 -1.87 -1.65
CA VAL A 63 -16.05 -1.90 -1.51
C VAL A 63 -16.49 -1.63 -0.07
N ILE A 64 -15.80 -2.19 0.92
CA ILE A 64 -16.23 -2.14 2.32
C ILE A 64 -15.71 -0.90 3.06
N SER A 65 -14.61 -0.28 2.62
CA SER A 65 -13.96 0.84 3.30
C SER A 65 -14.91 2.02 3.60
N PRO A 66 -15.82 2.46 2.70
CA PRO A 66 -16.76 3.55 2.99
C PRO A 66 -17.75 3.21 4.13
N LEU A 67 -18.12 1.92 4.25
CA LEU A 67 -19.00 1.46 5.34
C LEU A 67 -18.29 1.58 6.69
N TRP A 68 -17.02 1.14 6.75
CA TRP A 68 -16.22 1.21 7.97
C TRP A 68 -15.90 2.65 8.37
N GLY A 69 -15.70 3.56 7.41
CA GLY A 69 -15.56 5.00 7.69
C GLY A 69 -16.78 5.55 8.43
N LYS A 70 -17.98 5.28 7.93
CA LYS A 70 -19.23 5.67 8.59
C LYS A 70 -19.36 5.12 10.03
N ILE A 71 -18.99 3.85 10.22
CA ILE A 71 -19.08 3.20 11.53
C ILE A 71 -18.03 3.79 12.49
N SER A 72 -16.83 4.09 11.99
CA SER A 72 -15.77 4.76 12.76
C SER A 72 -16.21 6.14 13.27
N ASP A 73 -16.86 6.94 12.42
CA ASP A 73 -17.40 8.26 12.79
C ASP A 73 -18.51 8.19 13.85
N GLN A 74 -19.20 7.05 13.96
CA GLN A 74 -20.32 6.86 14.88
C GLN A 74 -19.94 6.14 16.19
N LYS A 75 -18.99 5.20 16.12
CA LYS A 75 -18.63 4.29 17.22
C LYS A 75 -17.21 4.50 17.76
N GLY A 76 -16.42 5.36 17.12
CA GLY A 76 -15.03 5.63 17.47
C GLY A 76 -14.03 4.73 16.74
N HIS A 77 -12.76 5.07 16.94
CA HIS A 77 -11.64 4.41 16.26
C HIS A 77 -11.19 3.13 16.98
N LYS A 78 -11.30 3.06 18.33
CA LYS A 78 -10.89 1.87 19.10
C LYS A 78 -11.63 0.60 18.67
N PRO A 79 -12.95 0.56 18.51
CA PRO A 79 -13.65 -0.62 17.98
C PRO A 79 -13.15 -1.04 16.59
N MET A 80 -12.77 -0.06 15.75
CA MET A 80 -12.25 -0.34 14.42
C MET A 80 -10.82 -0.93 14.45
N LEU A 81 -9.98 -0.47 15.41
CA LEU A 81 -8.66 -1.07 15.66
C LEU A 81 -8.76 -2.52 16.11
N LEU A 82 -9.68 -2.80 17.04
CA LEU A 82 -9.93 -4.16 17.53
C LEU A 82 -10.47 -5.07 16.43
N LYS A 83 -11.44 -4.58 15.65
CA LYS A 83 -11.94 -5.31 14.48
C LYS A 83 -10.79 -5.66 13.51
N ALA A 84 -9.92 -4.68 13.19
CA ALA A 84 -8.86 -4.86 12.21
C ALA A 84 -7.78 -5.83 12.71
N SER A 85 -7.29 -5.67 13.95
CA SER A 85 -6.26 -6.54 14.52
C SER A 85 -6.77 -7.96 14.76
N GLY A 86 -7.95 -8.11 15.33
CA GLY A 86 -8.58 -9.43 15.56
C GLY A 86 -8.93 -10.14 14.25
N GLY A 87 -9.47 -9.41 13.28
CA GLY A 87 -9.78 -9.94 11.96
C GLY A 87 -8.53 -10.37 11.20
N LEU A 88 -7.45 -9.60 11.25
CA LEU A 88 -6.17 -9.99 10.61
C LEU A 88 -5.55 -11.20 11.29
N ALA A 89 -5.58 -11.29 12.64
CA ALA A 89 -5.14 -12.47 13.38
C ALA A 89 -5.92 -13.72 12.95
N PHE A 90 -7.25 -13.62 12.87
CA PHE A 90 -8.11 -14.71 12.42
C PHE A 90 -7.81 -15.13 10.98
N CYS A 91 -7.63 -14.18 10.05
CA CYS A 91 -7.28 -14.49 8.66
C CYS A 91 -5.91 -15.16 8.54
N CYS A 92 -4.89 -14.69 9.27
CA CYS A 92 -3.58 -15.34 9.29
C CYS A 92 -3.68 -16.76 9.84
N LEU A 93 -4.48 -16.99 10.89
CA LEU A 93 -4.73 -18.34 11.42
C LEU A 93 -5.42 -19.24 10.40
N LEU A 94 -6.45 -18.75 9.69
CA LEU A 94 -7.11 -19.50 8.61
C LEU A 94 -6.13 -19.89 7.50
N ILE A 95 -5.23 -18.98 7.11
CA ILE A 95 -4.21 -19.27 6.09
C ILE A 95 -3.22 -20.32 6.62
N ALA A 96 -2.80 -20.24 7.90
CA ALA A 96 -1.88 -21.20 8.51
C ALA A 96 -2.41 -22.65 8.48
N VAL A 97 -3.71 -22.82 8.70
CA VAL A 97 -4.36 -24.14 8.74
C VAL A 97 -5.03 -24.55 7.41
N ALA A 98 -4.96 -23.69 6.38
CA ALA A 98 -5.65 -23.90 5.12
C ALA A 98 -5.25 -25.23 4.46
N PRO A 99 -6.20 -26.14 4.16
CA PRO A 99 -5.93 -27.40 3.46
C PRO A 99 -5.81 -27.22 1.94
N ASN A 100 -6.36 -26.14 1.39
CA ASN A 100 -6.43 -25.88 -0.04
C ASN A 100 -6.46 -24.38 -0.34
N ILE A 101 -6.35 -24.05 -1.61
CA ILE A 101 -6.32 -22.66 -2.11
C ILE A 101 -7.64 -21.90 -1.88
N LEU A 102 -8.77 -22.59 -1.91
CA LEU A 102 -10.08 -21.97 -1.71
C LEU A 102 -10.19 -21.31 -0.32
N ILE A 103 -9.70 -22.00 0.71
CA ILE A 103 -9.68 -21.44 2.07
C ILE A 103 -8.75 -20.22 2.16
N ILE A 104 -7.61 -20.25 1.48
CA ILE A 104 -6.71 -19.08 1.41
C ILE A 104 -7.42 -17.90 0.71
N PHE A 105 -8.09 -18.16 -0.42
CA PHE A 105 -8.83 -17.14 -1.15
C PHE A 105 -9.94 -16.51 -0.29
N ILE A 106 -10.71 -17.33 0.42
CA ILE A 106 -11.75 -16.87 1.37
C ILE A 106 -11.12 -16.05 2.50
N ALA A 107 -10.04 -16.54 3.11
CA ALA A 107 -9.33 -15.83 4.18
C ALA A 107 -8.84 -14.45 3.71
N ARG A 108 -8.34 -14.34 2.48
CA ARG A 108 -7.90 -13.10 1.87
C ARG A 108 -9.05 -12.15 1.55
N ALA A 109 -10.20 -12.66 1.12
CA ALA A 109 -11.41 -11.86 0.96
C ALA A 109 -11.90 -11.30 2.31
N ILE A 110 -11.95 -12.15 3.35
CA ILE A 110 -12.30 -11.76 4.72
C ILE A 110 -11.29 -10.72 5.25
N GLN A 111 -10.01 -10.86 4.97
CA GLN A 111 -8.98 -9.89 5.35
C GLN A 111 -9.27 -8.49 4.77
N GLY A 112 -9.80 -8.41 3.55
CA GLY A 112 -10.26 -7.16 2.96
C GLY A 112 -11.35 -6.48 3.79
N VAL A 113 -12.30 -7.27 4.34
CA VAL A 113 -13.36 -6.77 5.23
C VAL A 113 -12.79 -6.20 6.52
N PHE A 114 -11.81 -6.86 7.10
CA PHE A 114 -11.22 -6.47 8.39
C PHE A 114 -10.07 -5.44 8.27
N SER A 115 -9.77 -4.93 7.09
CA SER A 115 -8.73 -3.92 6.88
C SER A 115 -8.99 -2.60 7.61
N GLY A 116 -7.94 -1.74 7.71
CA GLY A 116 -8.08 -0.36 8.16
C GLY A 116 -7.46 -0.05 9.53
N TYR A 117 -6.54 -0.89 10.04
CA TYR A 117 -5.85 -0.62 11.31
C TYR A 117 -5.10 0.72 11.28
N ILE A 118 -4.30 0.95 10.25
CA ILE A 118 -3.45 2.15 10.09
C ILE A 118 -4.30 3.41 10.01
N ASN A 119 -5.29 3.46 9.12
CA ASN A 119 -6.14 4.65 8.95
C ASN A 119 -6.87 5.03 10.26
N ASN A 120 -7.32 4.04 11.04
CA ASN A 120 -7.95 4.29 12.34
C ASN A 120 -6.94 4.71 13.41
N SER A 121 -5.71 4.21 13.35
CA SER A 121 -4.61 4.65 14.22
C SER A 121 -4.26 6.11 13.96
N GLU A 122 -4.13 6.50 12.70
CA GLU A 122 -3.85 7.87 12.27
C GLU A 122 -4.97 8.83 12.71
N SER A 123 -6.23 8.45 12.47
CA SER A 123 -7.40 9.25 12.86
C SER A 123 -7.49 9.43 14.38
N MET A 124 -7.22 8.36 15.14
CA MET A 124 -7.21 8.42 16.61
C MET A 124 -6.07 9.34 17.11
N ILE A 125 -4.86 9.21 16.60
CA ILE A 125 -3.75 10.08 17.02
C ILE A 125 -3.98 11.52 16.59
N ALA A 126 -4.50 11.76 15.38
CA ALA A 126 -4.84 13.10 14.91
C ALA A 126 -5.86 13.81 15.82
N SER A 127 -6.85 13.06 16.37
CA SER A 127 -7.86 13.60 17.26
C SER A 127 -7.37 13.82 18.70
N GLN A 128 -6.37 13.07 19.15
CA GLN A 128 -5.90 13.09 20.55
C GLN A 128 -4.63 13.93 20.77
N ALA A 129 -3.77 14.04 19.77
CA ALA A 129 -2.53 14.80 19.88
C ALA A 129 -2.80 16.31 19.89
N PRO A 130 -2.09 17.09 20.71
CA PRO A 130 -2.16 18.55 20.65
C PRO A 130 -1.80 19.05 19.24
N ALA A 131 -2.45 20.11 18.78
CA ALA A 131 -2.21 20.68 17.43
C ALA A 131 -0.72 20.98 17.16
N SER A 132 0.01 21.46 18.17
CA SER A 132 1.46 21.73 18.08
C SER A 132 2.33 20.47 17.93
N LYS A 133 1.83 19.26 18.23
CA LYS A 133 2.56 17.99 18.18
C LYS A 133 1.94 16.98 17.22
N SER A 134 0.85 17.32 16.56
CA SER A 134 0.12 16.41 15.67
C SER A 134 0.98 15.92 14.50
N GLY A 135 1.74 16.82 13.87
CA GLY A 135 2.64 16.43 12.79
C GLY A 135 3.73 15.45 13.22
N LEU A 136 4.35 15.69 14.40
CA LEU A 136 5.34 14.77 14.96
C LEU A 136 4.72 13.41 15.30
N ALA A 137 3.52 13.40 15.90
CA ALA A 137 2.85 12.18 16.31
C ALA A 137 2.44 11.31 15.10
N LEU A 138 1.86 11.92 14.07
CA LEU A 138 1.51 11.22 12.82
C LEU A 138 2.74 10.76 12.06
N GLY A 139 3.78 11.60 11.99
CA GLY A 139 5.06 11.20 11.39
C GLY A 139 5.70 10.01 12.10
N THR A 140 5.67 10.00 13.44
CA THR A 140 6.12 8.84 14.23
C THR A 140 5.30 7.60 13.91
N LEU A 141 3.97 7.71 13.86
CA LEU A 141 3.11 6.56 13.53
C LEU A 141 3.41 6.00 12.13
N ALA A 142 3.61 6.87 11.14
CA ALA A 142 3.95 6.49 9.78
C ALA A 142 5.29 5.74 9.68
N THR A 143 6.25 5.97 10.59
CA THR A 143 7.49 5.18 10.62
C THR A 143 7.23 3.72 10.98
N GLY A 144 6.23 3.42 11.82
CA GLY A 144 5.84 2.05 12.15
C GLY A 144 5.26 1.32 10.95
N ASP A 145 4.33 1.96 10.23
CA ASP A 145 3.76 1.48 8.98
C ASP A 145 4.83 1.16 7.93
N THR A 146 5.68 2.15 7.66
CA THR A 146 6.78 2.02 6.70
C THR A 146 7.78 0.92 7.09
N ALA A 147 8.12 0.82 8.37
CA ALA A 147 9.02 -0.23 8.86
C ALA A 147 8.40 -1.62 8.71
N GLY A 148 7.10 -1.76 8.96
CA GLY A 148 6.36 -3.01 8.74
C GLY A 148 6.36 -3.43 7.26
N LEU A 149 6.06 -2.49 6.38
CA LEU A 149 6.08 -2.71 4.93
C LEU A 149 7.46 -3.17 4.43
N LEU A 150 8.51 -2.52 4.93
CA LEU A 150 9.89 -2.76 4.52
C LEU A 150 10.45 -4.08 5.06
N LEU A 151 10.28 -4.31 6.37
CA LEU A 151 10.87 -5.46 7.05
C LEU A 151 10.02 -6.73 6.90
N GLY A 152 8.72 -6.57 6.62
CA GLY A 152 7.79 -7.69 6.49
C GLY A 152 8.26 -8.77 5.50
N PRO A 153 8.64 -8.44 4.26
CA PRO A 153 9.12 -9.45 3.30
C PRO A 153 10.40 -10.16 3.76
N ILE A 154 11.33 -9.45 4.41
CA ILE A 154 12.57 -10.03 4.95
C ILE A 154 12.23 -10.98 6.10
N ILE A 155 11.45 -10.50 7.08
CA ILE A 155 11.00 -11.30 8.22
C ILE A 155 10.25 -12.53 7.73
N GLY A 156 9.37 -12.36 6.75
CA GLY A 156 8.63 -13.45 6.14
C GLY A 156 9.53 -14.50 5.49
N GLY A 157 10.51 -14.05 4.72
CA GLY A 157 11.50 -14.94 4.11
C GLY A 157 12.29 -15.75 5.14
N VAL A 158 12.74 -15.11 6.22
CA VAL A 158 13.45 -15.75 7.34
C VAL A 158 12.54 -16.74 8.07
N LEU A 159 11.36 -16.31 8.50
CA LEU A 159 10.42 -17.17 9.22
C LEU A 159 9.99 -18.37 8.39
N ALA A 160 9.76 -18.20 7.10
CA ALA A 160 9.38 -19.30 6.24
C ALA A 160 10.51 -20.33 6.04
N THR A 161 11.77 -19.89 6.10
CA THR A 161 12.93 -20.78 6.03
C THR A 161 13.05 -21.64 7.29
N PHE A 162 12.80 -21.09 8.48
CA PHE A 162 12.95 -21.81 9.76
C PHE A 162 11.68 -22.54 10.22
N PHE A 163 10.50 -21.96 10.01
CA PHE A 163 9.23 -22.47 10.54
C PHE A 163 8.29 -22.96 9.42
N GLY A 164 8.70 -22.89 8.16
CA GLY A 164 7.86 -23.18 7.02
C GLY A 164 6.74 -22.15 6.82
N PHE A 165 5.98 -22.31 5.73
CA PHE A 165 4.93 -21.35 5.35
C PHE A 165 3.82 -21.26 6.40
N ARG A 166 3.32 -22.41 6.88
CA ARG A 166 2.24 -22.48 7.87
C ARG A 166 2.66 -21.89 9.21
N GLY A 167 3.89 -22.21 9.67
CA GLY A 167 4.46 -21.63 10.88
C GLY A 167 4.59 -20.12 10.83
N THR A 168 4.98 -19.57 9.67
CA THR A 168 5.08 -18.12 9.47
C THR A 168 3.72 -17.44 9.62
N PHE A 169 2.65 -17.97 9.02
CA PHE A 169 1.30 -17.43 9.18
C PHE A 169 0.77 -17.59 10.61
N LEU A 170 1.12 -18.68 11.30
CA LEU A 170 0.76 -18.85 12.71
C LEU A 170 1.44 -17.80 13.60
N ILE A 171 2.74 -17.53 13.38
CA ILE A 171 3.48 -16.47 14.09
C ILE A 171 2.84 -15.12 13.81
N ALA A 172 2.50 -14.82 12.56
CA ALA A 172 1.80 -13.57 12.20
C ALA A 172 0.43 -13.46 12.91
N ALA A 173 -0.33 -14.56 13.00
CA ALA A 173 -1.60 -14.61 13.73
C ALA A 173 -1.41 -14.31 15.22
N LEU A 174 -0.41 -14.90 15.88
CA LEU A 174 -0.09 -14.69 17.29
C LEU A 174 0.35 -13.23 17.56
N LEU A 175 1.17 -12.66 16.68
CA LEU A 175 1.58 -11.25 16.78
C LEU A 175 0.37 -10.32 16.64
N MET A 176 -0.52 -10.55 15.69
CA MET A 176 -1.75 -9.75 15.54
C MET A 176 -2.74 -9.94 16.69
N ALA A 177 -2.83 -11.14 17.26
CA ALA A 177 -3.59 -11.39 18.49
C ALA A 177 -3.02 -10.58 19.68
N THR A 178 -1.69 -10.48 19.77
CA THR A 178 -1.02 -9.63 20.77
C THR A 178 -1.37 -8.16 20.56
N VAL A 179 -1.34 -7.67 19.32
CA VAL A 179 -1.78 -6.31 18.98
C VAL A 179 -3.24 -6.07 19.38
N PHE A 180 -4.12 -7.04 19.13
CA PHE A 180 -5.53 -6.98 19.55
C PHE A 180 -5.66 -6.81 21.08
N ILE A 181 -4.95 -7.66 21.86
CA ILE A 181 -4.98 -7.62 23.32
C ILE A 181 -4.40 -6.29 23.84
N LEU A 182 -3.26 -5.83 23.32
CA LEU A 182 -2.67 -4.56 23.70
C LEU A 182 -3.60 -3.39 23.38
N SER A 183 -4.25 -3.40 22.23
CA SER A 183 -5.21 -2.38 21.83
C SER A 183 -6.46 -2.41 22.71
N LEU A 184 -6.96 -3.60 23.07
CA LEU A 184 -8.12 -3.77 23.94
C LEU A 184 -7.88 -3.19 25.34
N VAL A 185 -6.74 -3.56 25.94
CA VAL A 185 -6.43 -3.27 27.35
C VAL A 185 -5.85 -1.86 27.54
N LEU A 186 -4.91 -1.46 26.68
CA LEU A 186 -4.09 -0.27 26.90
C LEU A 186 -4.54 0.96 26.12
N VAL A 187 -5.15 0.82 24.94
CA VAL A 187 -5.61 1.97 24.16
C VAL A 187 -6.86 2.56 24.80
N LYS A 188 -6.82 3.87 25.06
CA LYS A 188 -7.97 4.63 25.60
C LYS A 188 -8.44 5.67 24.58
N GLU A 189 -9.73 5.69 24.34
CA GLU A 189 -10.40 6.67 23.48
C GLU A 189 -11.47 7.38 24.27
N ASP A 190 -11.49 8.72 24.20
CA ASP A 190 -12.57 9.58 24.64
C ASP A 190 -13.29 10.04 23.38
N PHE A 191 -14.32 9.30 23.00
CA PHE A 191 -14.98 9.44 21.70
C PHE A 191 -16.20 10.35 21.78
N HIS A 192 -16.28 11.32 20.88
CA HIS A 192 -17.42 12.19 20.67
C HIS A 192 -17.93 12.01 19.24
N PRO A 193 -19.17 11.52 19.06
CA PRO A 193 -19.72 11.27 17.73
C PRO A 193 -19.74 12.53 16.86
N VAL A 194 -19.28 12.41 15.61
CA VAL A 194 -19.35 13.50 14.64
C VAL A 194 -20.77 13.57 14.07
N PRO A 195 -21.43 14.77 14.04
CA PRO A 195 -22.75 14.91 13.44
C PRO A 195 -22.75 14.50 11.97
N LYS A 196 -23.81 13.79 11.53
CA LYS A 196 -23.99 13.39 10.12
C LYS A 196 -24.03 14.63 9.24
N LYS A 197 -22.97 14.87 8.46
CA LYS A 197 -23.02 15.83 7.35
C LYS A 197 -23.54 15.12 6.10
N SER A 198 -24.40 15.80 5.34
CA SER A 198 -24.83 15.31 4.03
C SER A 198 -23.62 15.06 3.12
N VAL A 199 -23.49 13.83 2.62
CA VAL A 199 -22.37 13.45 1.74
C VAL A 199 -22.78 13.78 0.31
N LEU A 200 -22.19 14.82 -0.26
CA LEU A 200 -22.29 15.09 -1.70
C LEU A 200 -21.65 13.94 -2.50
N GLY A 201 -22.27 13.58 -3.61
CA GLY A 201 -21.72 12.58 -4.51
C GLY A 201 -20.38 13.00 -5.14
N ILE A 202 -19.65 12.02 -5.72
CA ILE A 202 -18.35 12.28 -6.36
C ILE A 202 -18.46 13.34 -7.48
N VAL A 203 -19.49 13.24 -8.32
CA VAL A 203 -19.70 14.17 -9.45
C VAL A 203 -19.95 15.59 -8.97
N GLU A 204 -20.78 15.78 -7.95
CA GLU A 204 -21.07 17.09 -7.36
C GLU A 204 -19.85 17.68 -6.68
N THR A 205 -19.09 16.85 -5.95
CA THR A 205 -17.86 17.27 -5.28
C THR A 205 -16.82 17.73 -6.31
N LEU A 206 -16.65 16.99 -7.42
CA LEU A 206 -15.72 17.35 -8.49
C LEU A 206 -16.15 18.60 -9.25
N ARG A 207 -17.44 18.74 -9.58
CA ARG A 207 -17.97 19.95 -10.28
C ARG A 207 -17.78 21.21 -9.46
N ALA A 208 -17.78 21.11 -8.13
CA ALA A 208 -17.55 22.24 -7.24
C ALA A 208 -16.08 22.69 -7.19
N GLN A 209 -15.13 21.93 -7.74
CA GLN A 209 -13.71 22.28 -7.74
C GLN A 209 -13.35 23.23 -8.89
N LYS A 210 -12.33 24.06 -8.69
CA LYS A 210 -11.85 25.01 -9.72
C LYS A 210 -11.25 24.33 -10.95
N LEU A 211 -10.57 23.20 -10.75
CA LEU A 211 -9.86 22.44 -11.78
C LEU A 211 -10.18 20.94 -11.71
N PRO A 212 -11.43 20.54 -12.00
CA PRO A 212 -11.84 19.12 -11.87
C PRO A 212 -11.04 18.20 -12.78
N GLN A 213 -10.61 18.67 -13.95
CA GLN A 213 -9.81 17.88 -14.90
C GLN A 213 -8.45 17.48 -14.30
N VAL A 214 -7.76 18.41 -13.62
CA VAL A 214 -6.48 18.11 -12.95
C VAL A 214 -6.68 17.04 -11.88
N ILE A 215 -7.76 17.13 -11.09
CA ILE A 215 -8.06 16.16 -10.04
C ILE A 215 -8.32 14.77 -10.63
N ILE A 216 -9.07 14.68 -11.73
CA ILE A 216 -9.33 13.40 -12.41
C ILE A 216 -8.04 12.80 -12.97
N ILE A 217 -7.18 13.62 -13.60
CA ILE A 217 -5.88 13.16 -14.10
C ILE A 217 -5.01 12.64 -12.95
N VAL A 218 -4.98 13.32 -11.80
CA VAL A 218 -4.24 12.86 -10.63
C VAL A 218 -4.83 11.55 -10.09
N PHE A 219 -6.14 11.34 -10.10
CA PHE A 219 -6.75 10.06 -9.74
C PHE A 219 -6.29 8.92 -10.66
N ILE A 220 -6.26 9.18 -11.98
CA ILE A 220 -5.75 8.19 -12.95
C ILE A 220 -4.26 7.92 -12.71
N ILE A 221 -3.45 8.95 -12.51
CA ILE A 221 -2.02 8.78 -12.22
C ILE A 221 -1.81 8.00 -10.93
N THR A 222 -2.53 8.27 -9.85
CA THR A 222 -2.40 7.50 -8.60
C THR A 222 -2.86 6.05 -8.75
N MET A 223 -3.85 5.79 -9.59
CA MET A 223 -4.25 4.43 -9.97
C MET A 223 -3.11 3.71 -10.71
N LEU A 224 -2.48 4.37 -11.69
CA LEU A 224 -1.34 3.80 -12.43
C LEU A 224 -0.13 3.56 -11.51
N ILE A 225 0.21 4.50 -10.63
CA ILE A 225 1.29 4.36 -9.64
C ILE A 225 1.07 3.12 -8.77
N GLN A 226 -0.13 2.93 -8.26
CA GLN A 226 -0.41 1.76 -7.44
C GLN A 226 -0.42 0.46 -8.25
N ALA A 227 -0.86 0.52 -9.50
CA ALA A 227 -0.80 -0.62 -10.39
C ALA A 227 0.65 -1.05 -10.67
N THR A 228 1.54 -0.11 -10.98
CA THR A 228 2.96 -0.41 -11.26
C THR A 228 3.70 -0.89 -10.01
N ASN A 229 3.50 -0.22 -8.86
CA ASN A 229 4.15 -0.58 -7.60
C ASN A 229 3.81 -2.00 -7.14
N ASN A 230 2.57 -2.44 -7.37
CA ASN A 230 2.10 -3.74 -6.91
C ASN A 230 2.08 -4.83 -7.98
N ALA A 231 2.38 -4.52 -9.24
CA ALA A 231 2.38 -5.48 -10.34
C ALA A 231 3.40 -6.61 -10.15
N VAL A 232 4.55 -6.34 -9.56
CA VAL A 232 5.63 -7.32 -9.38
C VAL A 232 5.38 -8.26 -8.21
N ASN A 233 4.62 -7.82 -7.19
CA ASN A 233 4.44 -8.54 -5.94
C ASN A 233 3.93 -9.98 -6.09
N PRO A 234 2.88 -10.28 -6.90
CA PRO A 234 2.35 -11.64 -7.01
C PRO A 234 3.27 -12.61 -7.75
N ILE A 235 4.25 -12.12 -8.50
CA ILE A 235 5.07 -12.94 -9.40
C ILE A 235 6.53 -13.03 -9.00
N ILE A 236 7.02 -12.19 -8.07
CA ILE A 236 8.45 -12.03 -7.81
C ILE A 236 9.14 -13.34 -7.44
N SER A 237 8.54 -14.13 -6.54
CA SER A 237 9.14 -15.41 -6.10
C SER A 237 9.18 -16.45 -7.22
N MET A 238 8.16 -16.48 -8.08
CA MET A 238 8.13 -17.37 -9.24
C MET A 238 9.12 -16.95 -10.32
N TYR A 239 9.29 -15.65 -10.51
CA TYR A 239 10.33 -15.11 -11.41
C TYR A 239 11.73 -15.46 -10.91
N LEU A 240 12.00 -15.24 -9.61
CA LEU A 240 13.28 -15.59 -8.99
C LEU A 240 13.53 -17.12 -9.01
N SER A 241 12.50 -17.93 -8.79
CA SER A 241 12.55 -19.39 -8.95
C SER A 241 13.03 -19.79 -10.33
N LYS A 242 12.53 -19.11 -11.38
CA LYS A 242 12.92 -19.38 -12.78
C LYS A 242 14.38 -19.02 -13.05
N ILE A 243 14.84 -17.83 -12.66
CA ILE A 243 16.20 -17.37 -12.96
C ILE A 243 17.28 -18.01 -12.11
N LEU A 244 16.92 -18.49 -10.91
CA LEU A 244 17.86 -19.15 -9.99
C LEU A 244 17.76 -20.68 -9.99
N HIS A 245 16.92 -21.25 -10.85
CA HIS A 245 16.71 -22.72 -10.95
C HIS A 245 16.34 -23.39 -9.63
N ASN A 246 15.39 -22.77 -8.88
CA ASN A 246 14.85 -23.27 -7.61
C ASN A 246 15.90 -23.48 -6.49
N PRO A 247 16.63 -22.47 -6.04
CA PRO A 247 17.59 -22.60 -4.95
C PRO A 247 16.88 -22.96 -3.63
N SER A 248 17.58 -23.65 -2.74
CA SER A 248 17.05 -24.05 -1.43
C SER A 248 16.63 -22.87 -0.53
N ASN A 249 17.25 -21.70 -0.72
CA ASN A 249 16.99 -20.47 0.04
C ASN A 249 16.12 -19.45 -0.73
N LEU A 250 15.33 -19.91 -1.69
CA LEU A 250 14.49 -19.05 -2.56
C LEU A 250 13.59 -18.11 -1.78
N THR A 251 13.00 -18.55 -0.68
CA THR A 251 12.09 -17.73 0.14
C THR A 251 12.80 -16.55 0.76
N LEU A 252 14.01 -16.76 1.30
CA LEU A 252 14.85 -15.69 1.86
C LEU A 252 15.27 -14.70 0.77
N ILE A 253 15.76 -15.19 -0.37
CA ILE A 253 16.15 -14.34 -1.50
C ILE A 253 14.96 -13.51 -1.99
N SER A 254 13.78 -14.12 -2.13
CA SER A 254 12.56 -13.43 -2.54
C SER A 254 12.17 -12.32 -1.55
N GLY A 255 12.29 -12.59 -0.25
CA GLY A 255 12.06 -11.60 0.80
C GLY A 255 13.00 -10.41 0.71
N LEU A 256 14.30 -10.66 0.57
CA LEU A 256 15.33 -9.63 0.44
C LEU A 256 15.10 -8.77 -0.81
N VAL A 257 14.91 -9.40 -1.98
CA VAL A 257 14.71 -8.68 -3.25
C VAL A 257 13.40 -7.87 -3.23
N SER A 258 12.35 -8.38 -2.59
CA SER A 258 11.07 -7.66 -2.44
C SER A 258 11.20 -6.41 -1.57
N ALA A 259 12.10 -6.41 -0.59
CA ALA A 259 12.31 -5.28 0.32
C ALA A 259 13.18 -4.16 -0.29
N LEU A 260 13.99 -4.44 -1.32
CA LEU A 260 14.95 -3.48 -1.88
C LEU A 260 14.32 -2.15 -2.32
N PRO A 261 13.19 -2.10 -3.02
CA PRO A 261 12.55 -0.83 -3.37
C PRO A 261 12.13 -0.03 -2.14
N GLY A 262 11.63 -0.72 -1.11
CA GLY A 262 11.25 -0.08 0.15
C GLY A 262 12.44 0.56 0.87
N ILE A 263 13.60 -0.12 0.91
CA ILE A 263 14.84 0.42 1.50
C ILE A 263 15.23 1.73 0.80
N ALA A 264 15.27 1.74 -0.54
CA ALA A 264 15.59 2.92 -1.31
C ALA A 264 14.55 4.05 -1.09
N THR A 265 13.26 3.70 -0.98
CA THR A 265 12.19 4.64 -0.68
C THR A 265 12.44 5.36 0.65
N VAL A 266 12.74 4.64 1.72
CA VAL A 266 13.00 5.24 3.04
C VAL A 266 14.23 6.15 3.01
N LEU A 267 15.30 5.72 2.35
CA LEU A 267 16.54 6.50 2.25
C LEU A 267 16.36 7.81 1.47
N SER A 268 15.44 7.84 0.50
CA SER A 268 15.31 8.96 -0.42
C SER A 268 14.09 9.86 -0.19
N ALA A 269 13.06 9.38 0.53
CA ALA A 269 11.77 10.07 0.67
C ALA A 269 11.90 11.52 1.16
N THR A 270 12.69 11.75 2.22
CA THR A 270 12.88 13.09 2.79
C THR A 270 13.57 14.03 1.79
N TYR A 271 14.61 13.55 1.13
CA TYR A 271 15.36 14.35 0.15
C TYR A 271 14.48 14.69 -1.07
N LEU A 272 13.75 13.71 -1.60
CA LEU A 272 12.85 13.90 -2.74
C LEU A 272 11.66 14.79 -2.39
N GLY A 273 11.16 14.73 -1.16
CA GLY A 273 10.14 15.67 -0.66
C GLY A 273 10.61 17.13 -0.75
N HIS A 274 11.79 17.45 -0.25
CA HIS A 274 12.38 18.79 -0.35
C HIS A 274 12.62 19.20 -1.81
N LEU A 275 13.00 18.26 -2.68
CA LEU A 275 13.20 18.52 -4.09
C LEU A 275 11.88 18.92 -4.78
N GLY A 276 10.77 18.26 -4.41
CA GLY A 276 9.44 18.59 -4.88
C GLY A 276 8.96 19.98 -4.48
N ASP A 277 9.27 20.39 -3.26
CA ASP A 277 8.95 21.75 -2.77
C ASP A 277 9.77 22.83 -3.51
N ARG A 278 11.02 22.54 -3.85
CA ARG A 278 11.91 23.47 -4.54
C ARG A 278 11.64 23.59 -6.03
N PHE A 279 11.47 22.46 -6.73
CA PHE A 279 11.36 22.42 -8.21
C PHE A 279 9.91 22.29 -8.70
N GLY A 280 8.97 22.02 -7.81
CA GLY A 280 7.54 21.82 -8.08
C GLY A 280 7.16 20.37 -8.24
N GLN A 281 6.05 20.00 -7.65
CA GLN A 281 5.57 18.61 -7.51
C GLN A 281 5.26 17.96 -8.88
N THR A 282 4.73 18.70 -9.85
CA THR A 282 4.48 18.16 -11.21
C THR A 282 5.77 17.77 -11.93
N LYS A 283 6.84 18.56 -11.77
CA LYS A 283 8.14 18.22 -12.37
C LYS A 283 8.74 16.99 -11.69
N LEU A 284 8.69 16.93 -10.35
CA LEU A 284 9.17 15.78 -9.60
C LEU A 284 8.41 14.52 -9.98
N LEU A 285 7.09 14.57 -10.11
CA LEU A 285 6.27 13.46 -10.58
C LEU A 285 6.73 12.96 -11.96
N GLY A 286 6.94 13.88 -12.91
CA GLY A 286 7.45 13.51 -14.24
C GLY A 286 8.84 12.87 -14.21
N TRP A 287 9.78 13.40 -13.43
CA TRP A 287 11.09 12.81 -13.26
C TRP A 287 11.03 11.42 -12.58
N ALA A 288 10.17 11.25 -11.59
CA ALA A 288 9.98 9.97 -10.93
C ALA A 288 9.45 8.89 -11.89
N LEU A 289 8.42 9.21 -12.69
CA LEU A 289 7.89 8.32 -13.74
C LEU A 289 8.94 7.99 -14.80
N PHE A 290 9.75 8.95 -15.20
CA PHE A 290 10.85 8.74 -16.15
C PHE A 290 11.93 7.80 -15.58
N ILE A 291 12.34 8.00 -14.32
CA ILE A 291 13.30 7.11 -13.64
C ILE A 291 12.70 5.71 -13.48
N GLY A 292 11.42 5.59 -13.10
CA GLY A 292 10.70 4.32 -13.04
C GLY A 292 10.75 3.61 -14.39
N THR A 293 10.40 4.27 -15.46
CA THR A 293 10.46 3.72 -16.82
C THR A 293 11.87 3.19 -17.18
N ILE A 294 12.91 4.02 -16.96
CA ILE A 294 14.31 3.62 -17.27
C ILE A 294 14.76 2.43 -16.42
N THR A 295 14.34 2.33 -15.18
CA THR A 295 14.73 1.22 -14.31
C THR A 295 13.94 -0.06 -14.59
N TYR A 296 12.71 0.01 -15.11
CA TYR A 296 11.92 -1.16 -15.49
C TYR A 296 12.30 -1.73 -16.87
N ILE A 297 12.72 -0.91 -17.85
CA ILE A 297 13.11 -1.37 -19.19
C ILE A 297 14.18 -2.47 -19.15
N PRO A 298 15.32 -2.33 -18.45
CA PRO A 298 16.33 -3.39 -18.39
C PRO A 298 15.81 -4.67 -17.72
N GLN A 299 14.86 -4.59 -16.78
CA GLN A 299 14.29 -5.75 -16.11
C GLN A 299 13.55 -6.71 -17.07
N ILE A 300 13.19 -6.25 -18.28
CA ILE A 300 12.59 -7.06 -19.34
C ILE A 300 13.58 -8.16 -19.82
N PHE A 301 14.86 -7.84 -19.86
CA PHE A 301 15.89 -8.67 -20.52
C PHE A 301 16.85 -9.34 -19.54
N ILE A 302 16.95 -8.86 -18.30
CA ILE A 302 17.97 -9.28 -17.33
C ILE A 302 17.51 -10.55 -16.61
N THR A 303 18.40 -11.54 -16.60
CA THR A 303 18.26 -12.80 -15.86
C THR A 303 19.28 -12.92 -14.71
N ASN A 304 20.21 -11.98 -14.58
CA ASN A 304 21.18 -11.96 -13.49
C ASN A 304 20.55 -11.35 -12.24
N ILE A 305 20.55 -12.10 -11.13
CA ILE A 305 19.94 -11.71 -9.85
C ILE A 305 20.55 -10.43 -9.26
N TRP A 306 21.85 -10.23 -9.38
CA TRP A 306 22.53 -9.07 -8.81
C TRP A 306 22.13 -7.78 -9.52
N ILE A 307 22.12 -7.81 -10.87
CA ILE A 307 21.69 -6.67 -11.68
C ILE A 307 20.20 -6.40 -11.47
N PHE A 308 19.37 -7.45 -11.41
CA PHE A 308 17.95 -7.34 -11.10
C PHE A 308 17.73 -6.69 -9.73
N SER A 309 18.48 -7.11 -8.70
CA SER A 309 18.39 -6.55 -7.35
C SER A 309 18.77 -5.05 -7.31
N ILE A 310 19.82 -4.65 -8.02
CA ILE A 310 20.23 -3.24 -8.15
C ILE A 310 19.11 -2.44 -8.82
N LEU A 311 18.52 -2.93 -9.90
CA LEU A 311 17.42 -2.26 -10.57
C LEU A 311 16.17 -2.15 -9.68
N ARG A 312 15.84 -3.20 -8.91
CA ARG A 312 14.77 -3.17 -7.92
C ARG A 312 15.05 -2.12 -6.83
N PHE A 313 16.27 -1.99 -6.38
CA PHE A 313 16.66 -0.92 -5.45
C PHE A 313 16.49 0.46 -6.10
N LEU A 314 16.94 0.64 -7.33
CA LEU A 314 16.81 1.91 -8.06
C LEU A 314 15.35 2.30 -8.33
N THR A 315 14.44 1.33 -8.56
CA THR A 315 13.01 1.64 -8.69
C THR A 315 12.43 2.28 -7.42
N GLY A 316 13.00 2.00 -6.23
CA GLY A 316 12.57 2.61 -4.97
C GLY A 316 12.72 4.13 -4.93
N PHE A 317 13.70 4.72 -5.62
CA PHE A 317 13.82 6.17 -5.74
C PHE A 317 12.64 6.79 -6.51
N SER A 318 12.18 6.11 -7.56
CA SER A 318 10.96 6.52 -8.28
C SER A 318 9.76 6.45 -7.34
N ILE A 319 9.54 5.31 -6.69
CA ILE A 319 8.39 5.06 -5.79
C ILE A 319 8.30 6.11 -4.68
N ALA A 320 9.44 6.52 -4.11
CA ALA A 320 9.52 7.49 -3.02
C ALA A 320 8.92 8.86 -3.38
N ALA A 321 8.96 9.25 -4.65
CA ALA A 321 8.48 10.56 -5.10
C ALA A 321 7.07 10.50 -5.71
N LEU A 322 6.65 9.36 -6.27
CA LEU A 322 5.43 9.25 -7.06
C LEU A 322 4.18 9.62 -6.29
N LEU A 323 3.87 8.87 -5.23
CA LEU A 323 2.61 9.06 -4.49
C LEU A 323 2.58 10.39 -3.70
N PRO A 324 3.65 10.79 -2.99
CA PRO A 324 3.69 12.09 -2.31
C PRO A 324 3.51 13.27 -3.27
N SER A 325 4.14 13.24 -4.45
CA SER A 325 3.98 14.30 -5.45
C SER A 325 2.54 14.39 -5.97
N ALA A 326 1.92 13.24 -6.28
CA ALA A 326 0.53 13.20 -6.72
C ALA A 326 -0.43 13.73 -5.64
N GLN A 327 -0.23 13.36 -4.37
CA GLN A 327 -1.02 13.85 -3.24
C GLN A 327 -0.82 15.35 -3.01
N ALA A 328 0.40 15.86 -3.14
CA ALA A 328 0.68 17.29 -3.03
C ALA A 328 0.01 18.10 -4.16
N ILE A 329 0.02 17.59 -5.40
CA ILE A 329 -0.70 18.20 -6.52
C ILE A 329 -2.20 18.22 -6.24
N LEU A 330 -2.75 17.11 -5.70
CA LEU A 330 -4.16 17.01 -5.34
C LEU A 330 -4.54 18.06 -4.29
N THR A 331 -3.72 18.20 -3.23
CA THR A 331 -3.92 19.20 -2.16
C THR A 331 -3.91 20.61 -2.70
N GLN A 332 -2.97 20.95 -3.62
CA GLN A 332 -2.84 22.27 -4.20
C GLN A 332 -4.03 22.69 -5.10
N ASN A 333 -4.76 21.71 -5.66
CA ASN A 333 -5.85 21.92 -6.59
C ASN A 333 -7.24 21.65 -6.01
N THR A 334 -7.32 21.38 -4.70
CA THR A 334 -8.58 21.07 -4.00
C THR A 334 -8.88 22.13 -2.95
N ASP A 335 -10.13 22.58 -2.88
CA ASP A 335 -10.58 23.49 -1.81
C ASP A 335 -10.52 22.81 -0.45
N HIS A 336 -10.06 23.54 0.59
CA HIS A 336 -9.89 23.04 1.95
C HIS A 336 -11.13 22.31 2.52
N LYS A 337 -12.34 22.79 2.17
CA LYS A 337 -13.62 22.19 2.60
C LYS A 337 -13.88 20.81 1.99
N SER A 338 -13.26 20.50 0.86
CA SER A 338 -13.48 19.27 0.08
C SER A 338 -12.30 18.30 0.14
N LEU A 339 -11.17 18.67 0.76
CA LEU A 339 -9.94 17.86 0.82
C LEU A 339 -10.20 16.44 1.26
N GLY A 340 -10.86 16.23 2.39
CA GLY A 340 -11.10 14.89 2.91
C GLY A 340 -11.89 13.99 1.95
N ARG A 341 -12.88 14.56 1.22
CA ARG A 341 -13.66 13.82 0.23
C ARG A 341 -12.83 13.45 -0.99
N ILE A 342 -12.07 14.42 -1.54
CA ILE A 342 -11.22 14.20 -2.70
C ILE A 342 -10.15 13.15 -2.39
N PHE A 343 -9.54 13.18 -1.20
CA PHE A 343 -8.60 12.15 -0.77
C PHE A 343 -9.27 10.77 -0.60
N SER A 344 -10.50 10.72 -0.09
CA SER A 344 -11.27 9.46 0.00
C SER A 344 -11.52 8.87 -1.40
N TYR A 345 -11.90 9.69 -2.38
CA TYR A 345 -12.04 9.24 -3.76
C TYR A 345 -10.71 8.78 -4.36
N ASN A 346 -9.63 9.53 -4.08
CA ASN A 346 -8.29 9.12 -4.51
C ASN A 346 -7.88 7.75 -3.96
N GLN A 347 -8.21 7.44 -2.70
CA GLN A 347 -7.97 6.12 -2.11
C GLN A 347 -8.73 5.00 -2.86
N THR A 348 -9.93 5.28 -3.38
CA THR A 348 -10.65 4.32 -4.21
C THR A 348 -9.89 4.04 -5.51
N PHE A 349 -9.38 5.07 -6.19
CA PHE A 349 -8.56 4.89 -7.39
C PHE A 349 -7.25 4.16 -7.09
N GLN A 350 -6.60 4.43 -5.95
CA GLN A 350 -5.44 3.67 -5.50
C GLN A 350 -5.77 2.19 -5.29
N ALA A 351 -6.89 1.89 -4.64
CA ALA A 351 -7.31 0.51 -4.42
C ALA A 351 -7.62 -0.22 -5.75
N LEU A 352 -8.26 0.46 -6.70
CA LEU A 352 -8.47 -0.07 -8.06
C LEU A 352 -7.12 -0.32 -8.75
N GLY A 353 -6.15 0.60 -8.61
CA GLY A 353 -4.79 0.41 -9.13
C GLY A 353 -4.14 -0.87 -8.59
N ASN A 354 -4.24 -1.11 -7.28
CA ASN A 354 -3.74 -2.35 -6.66
C ASN A 354 -4.39 -3.60 -7.27
N VAL A 355 -5.72 -3.60 -7.44
CA VAL A 355 -6.44 -4.73 -8.04
C VAL A 355 -5.99 -4.98 -9.48
N PHE A 356 -6.02 -3.94 -10.32
CA PHE A 356 -5.64 -4.04 -11.73
C PHE A 356 -4.17 -4.41 -11.90
N GLY A 357 -3.26 -3.79 -11.14
CA GLY A 357 -1.84 -4.06 -11.21
C GLY A 357 -1.52 -5.52 -10.91
N MET A 358 -1.99 -6.04 -9.78
CA MET A 358 -1.74 -7.42 -9.36
C MET A 358 -2.42 -8.45 -10.28
N MET A 359 -3.67 -8.22 -10.67
CA MET A 359 -4.41 -9.16 -11.50
C MET A 359 -3.87 -9.19 -12.93
N LEU A 360 -3.72 -8.02 -13.58
CA LEU A 360 -3.25 -7.96 -14.96
C LEU A 360 -1.80 -8.42 -15.11
N SER A 361 -0.91 -8.04 -14.18
CA SER A 361 0.48 -8.53 -14.22
C SER A 361 0.56 -10.06 -14.09
N SER A 362 -0.29 -10.65 -13.26
CA SER A 362 -0.38 -12.10 -13.10
C SER A 362 -0.90 -12.78 -14.36
N ILE A 363 -1.92 -12.22 -15.02
CA ILE A 363 -2.43 -12.71 -16.29
C ILE A 363 -1.36 -12.59 -17.39
N VAL A 364 -0.75 -11.42 -17.53
CA VAL A 364 0.29 -11.19 -18.53
C VAL A 364 1.48 -12.12 -18.31
N SER A 365 1.93 -12.27 -17.06
CA SER A 365 3.07 -13.17 -16.76
C SER A 365 2.73 -14.64 -17.03
N ALA A 366 1.48 -15.07 -16.78
CA ALA A 366 1.04 -16.43 -17.00
C ALA A 366 0.91 -16.82 -18.48
N TYR A 367 0.45 -15.90 -19.33
CA TYR A 367 0.19 -16.19 -20.74
C TYR A 367 1.31 -15.72 -21.68
N LEU A 368 1.94 -14.59 -21.39
CA LEU A 368 2.94 -13.94 -22.24
C LEU A 368 4.36 -13.95 -21.64
N GLY A 369 4.49 -14.45 -20.40
CA GLY A 369 5.78 -14.56 -19.71
C GLY A 369 6.20 -13.30 -18.94
N TYR A 370 7.28 -13.43 -18.18
CA TYR A 370 7.73 -12.36 -17.25
C TYR A 370 8.25 -11.11 -17.96
N ALA A 371 8.91 -11.27 -19.12
CA ALA A 371 9.37 -10.14 -19.93
C ALA A 371 8.20 -9.23 -20.33
N SER A 372 7.11 -9.82 -20.82
CA SER A 372 5.89 -9.10 -21.18
C SER A 372 5.22 -8.43 -19.99
N MET A 373 5.33 -9.01 -18.79
CA MET A 373 4.85 -8.38 -17.58
C MET A 373 5.66 -7.12 -17.23
N PHE A 374 6.99 -7.15 -17.30
CA PHE A 374 7.80 -5.94 -17.12
C PHE A 374 7.53 -4.89 -18.20
N LEU A 375 7.31 -5.32 -19.46
CA LEU A 375 6.86 -4.41 -20.53
C LEU A 375 5.51 -3.77 -20.21
N PHE A 376 4.56 -4.53 -19.67
CA PHE A 376 3.28 -4.00 -19.21
C PHE A 376 3.46 -2.89 -18.15
N VAL A 377 4.36 -3.09 -17.17
CA VAL A 377 4.69 -2.06 -16.17
C VAL A 377 5.29 -0.82 -16.83
N VAL A 378 6.23 -1.00 -17.78
CA VAL A 378 6.81 0.12 -18.55
C VAL A 378 5.73 0.91 -19.29
N ILE A 379 4.76 0.23 -19.91
CA ILE A 379 3.65 0.90 -20.60
C ILE A 379 2.82 1.74 -19.63
N LEU A 380 2.50 1.23 -18.44
CA LEU A 380 1.76 1.98 -17.43
C LEU A 380 2.53 3.22 -16.95
N GLU A 381 3.85 3.10 -16.71
CA GLU A 381 4.72 4.22 -16.35
C GLU A 381 4.76 5.28 -17.47
N LEU A 382 4.87 4.87 -18.74
CA LEU A 382 4.85 5.77 -19.88
C LEU A 382 3.51 6.50 -20.01
N ILE A 383 2.37 5.82 -19.80
CA ILE A 383 1.06 6.47 -19.79
C ILE A 383 1.02 7.53 -18.67
N GLY A 384 1.50 7.20 -17.48
CA GLY A 384 1.62 8.14 -16.37
C GLY A 384 2.50 9.34 -16.72
N LEU A 385 3.63 9.11 -17.37
CA LEU A 385 4.57 10.14 -17.82
C LEU A 385 3.92 11.09 -18.85
N LEU A 386 3.15 10.56 -19.79
CA LEU A 386 2.40 11.35 -20.77
C LEU A 386 1.30 12.18 -20.12
N LEU A 387 0.69 11.69 -19.04
CA LEU A 387 -0.36 12.41 -18.30
C LEU A 387 0.21 13.46 -17.33
N ALA A 388 1.44 13.32 -16.84
CA ALA A 388 2.03 14.20 -15.84
C ALA A 388 2.04 15.70 -16.24
N PRO A 389 2.33 16.12 -17.48
CA PRO A 389 2.28 17.53 -17.86
C PRO A 389 0.90 18.17 -17.68
N PHE A 390 -0.18 17.42 -17.84
CA PHE A 390 -1.56 17.93 -17.69
C PHE A 390 -1.96 18.20 -16.24
N THR A 391 -1.12 17.81 -15.27
CA THR A 391 -1.29 18.17 -13.86
C THR A 391 -0.76 19.57 -13.53
N ARG A 392 -0.14 20.29 -14.49
CA ARG A 392 0.34 21.65 -14.27
C ARG A 392 -0.81 22.62 -14.07
N THR A 393 -0.78 23.31 -12.96
CA THR A 393 -1.68 24.46 -12.72
C THR A 393 -1.14 25.67 -13.45
N ASN A 394 -1.92 26.27 -14.35
CA ASN A 394 -1.56 27.56 -14.97
C ASN A 394 -1.46 28.61 -13.86
N LYS A 395 -0.25 29.11 -13.58
CA LYS A 395 0.03 30.15 -12.57
C LYS A 395 -0.80 31.46 -12.80
N HIS A 396 -1.30 31.68 -14.00
CA HIS A 396 -2.08 32.87 -14.34
C HIS A 396 -3.46 32.94 -13.67
N LEU A 397 -4.00 31.84 -13.14
CA LEU A 397 -5.27 31.85 -12.41
C LEU A 397 -5.13 32.26 -10.93
N LYS A 398 -3.92 32.17 -10.33
CA LYS A 398 -3.69 32.61 -8.94
C LYS A 398 -3.65 34.11 -8.72
N VAL A 399 -3.36 34.91 -9.73
CA VAL A 399 -3.19 36.37 -9.57
C VAL A 399 -4.54 37.13 -9.53
N LYS A 400 -5.62 36.54 -10.05
CA LYS A 400 -6.95 37.21 -10.05
C LYS A 400 -7.77 37.09 -8.77
N THR A 401 -7.34 36.29 -7.79
CA THR A 401 -8.11 36.09 -6.55
C THR A 401 -7.50 36.72 -5.29
N SER A 402 -6.33 37.39 -5.39
CA SER A 402 -5.76 38.16 -4.27
C SER A 402 -6.11 39.66 -4.32
N SER A 403 -6.93 40.08 -5.30
CA SER A 403 -7.37 41.48 -5.48
C SER A 403 -8.89 41.64 -5.42
N ARG A 404 -9.58 40.80 -4.64
CA ARG A 404 -10.98 41.04 -4.24
C ARG A 404 -11.18 40.74 -2.78
#